data_531e60b7d1f760b4479c28f67308e13a
#
_entry.id   531e60b7d1f760b4479c28f67308e13a
#
_cell.length_a   1.000
_cell.length_b   1.000
_cell.length_c   1.000
_cell.angle_alpha   90.00
_cell.angle_beta   90.00
_cell.angle_gamma   90.00
#
_symmetry.space_group_name_H-M   'P 1'
#
loop_
_entity.id
_entity.type
_entity.pdbx_description
1 polymer ?
#
loop_
_entity_poly.entity_id
_entity_poly.type
_entity_poly.pdbx_seq_one_letter_code
_entity_poly.pdbx_strand_id
1 'polypeptide(L)'
;MKPGKLSESVLKRSIFKQLKYKRQEVIQSTGIGEDCALFSFGNELAALSTSSFTVFGEELLAPQIAAVMNNVAAAGGSPLALLVSAILPKEIEESEIKKLAAGVEEICSHMGIQAAGGDTRISPWVTRPQLTLTVLGKAVQERGISGEFRSGQDVIMTKALGLLGTALLARQKREILEKRLPSRLIDEAAGFASEVCVIPEAAIAMKSGVSGMHDVSRGGIFAALWELAEKAGVGLEIDMKRLLVRQETIEITEALGINPYELHGGGSLLAICDRGSDLVIQLEKENIPAVIIGRTTADKAKVLLNQEEKCYLDRPAGDDLEELLY
;
A
#
# COMPACT_ATOMS: atom_id res chain seq x y z
N MET A 1 -9.37 -1.19 21.57
CA MET A 1 -8.56 -1.45 20.38
C MET A 1 -7.93 -0.13 19.97
N LYS A 2 -6.71 -0.14 19.47
CA LYS A 2 -6.10 1.08 18.93
C LYS A 2 -6.79 1.47 17.60
N PRO A 3 -6.85 2.77 17.24
CA PRO A 3 -7.23 3.21 15.90
C PRO A 3 -6.31 2.58 14.83
N GLY A 4 -6.77 2.55 13.57
CA GLY A 4 -6.00 2.03 12.45
C GLY A 4 -6.33 0.60 12.03
N LYS A 5 -5.39 -0.06 11.30
CA LYS A 5 -5.56 -1.45 10.81
C LYS A 5 -5.58 -2.43 11.98
N LEU A 6 -6.55 -3.35 11.98
CA LEU A 6 -6.61 -4.41 12.98
C LEU A 6 -5.38 -5.33 12.86
N SER A 7 -4.85 -5.75 14.01
CA SER A 7 -3.75 -6.71 14.02
C SER A 7 -4.15 -8.06 13.39
N GLU A 8 -3.19 -8.75 12.80
CA GLU A 8 -3.37 -10.05 12.15
C GLU A 8 -4.08 -11.07 13.05
N SER A 9 -3.71 -11.10 14.34
CA SER A 9 -4.31 -12.02 15.30
C SER A 9 -5.80 -11.75 15.52
N VAL A 10 -6.22 -10.48 15.52
CA VAL A 10 -7.62 -10.10 15.61
C VAL A 10 -8.36 -10.42 14.32
N LEU A 11 -7.78 -10.12 13.15
CA LEU A 11 -8.35 -10.45 11.84
C LEU A 11 -8.61 -11.96 11.71
N LYS A 12 -7.60 -12.79 11.99
CA LYS A 12 -7.72 -14.26 11.93
C LYS A 12 -8.80 -14.78 12.87
N ARG A 13 -8.81 -14.31 14.11
CA ARG A 13 -9.70 -14.81 15.16
C ARG A 13 -11.14 -14.34 15.03
N SER A 14 -11.33 -13.05 14.69
CA SER A 14 -12.64 -12.39 14.79
C SER A 14 -13.35 -12.23 13.45
N ILE A 15 -12.60 -12.20 12.33
CA ILE A 15 -13.17 -11.98 11.00
C ILE A 15 -13.03 -13.25 10.15
N PHE A 16 -11.81 -13.70 9.85
CA PHE A 16 -11.60 -14.78 8.88
C PHE A 16 -12.25 -16.10 9.30
N LYS A 17 -12.28 -16.40 10.61
CA LYS A 17 -12.98 -17.58 11.13
C LYS A 17 -14.49 -17.58 10.89
N GLN A 18 -15.10 -16.42 10.66
CA GLN A 18 -16.54 -16.31 10.42
C GLN A 18 -16.88 -16.48 8.93
N LEU A 19 -15.92 -16.26 8.03
CA LEU A 19 -16.11 -16.31 6.57
C LEU A 19 -15.98 -17.78 6.09
N LYS A 20 -17.03 -18.59 6.31
CA LYS A 20 -17.00 -20.02 6.04
C LYS A 20 -17.55 -20.40 4.67
N TYR A 21 -18.54 -19.65 4.17
CA TYR A 21 -19.16 -19.92 2.88
C TYR A 21 -18.20 -19.55 1.75
N LYS A 22 -18.06 -20.43 0.77
CA LYS A 22 -17.17 -20.25 -0.38
C LYS A 22 -17.90 -20.55 -1.67
N ARG A 23 -17.53 -19.83 -2.71
CA ARG A 23 -17.98 -20.05 -4.08
C ARG A 23 -16.78 -20.42 -4.95
N GLN A 24 -17.03 -21.18 -6.01
CA GLN A 24 -15.97 -21.61 -6.94
C GLN A 24 -15.38 -20.44 -7.73
N GLU A 25 -16.19 -19.43 -8.00
CA GLU A 25 -15.77 -18.22 -8.73
C GLU A 25 -14.84 -17.32 -7.90
N VAL A 26 -14.81 -17.46 -6.58
CA VAL A 26 -13.90 -16.70 -5.70
C VAL A 26 -12.63 -17.52 -5.48
N ILE A 27 -11.67 -17.33 -6.38
CA ILE A 27 -10.42 -18.12 -6.40
C ILE A 27 -9.41 -17.68 -5.35
N GLN A 28 -9.46 -16.40 -4.95
CA GLN A 28 -8.70 -15.83 -3.84
C GLN A 28 -9.62 -14.94 -3.01
N SER A 29 -9.62 -15.14 -1.70
CA SER A 29 -10.41 -14.33 -0.76
C SER A 29 -9.52 -13.75 0.33
N THR A 30 -10.11 -13.32 1.44
CA THR A 30 -9.38 -12.72 2.57
C THR A 30 -8.27 -13.64 3.12
N GLY A 31 -7.07 -13.08 3.25
CA GLY A 31 -5.89 -13.72 3.82
C GLY A 31 -4.88 -12.68 4.31
N ILE A 32 -3.84 -13.13 5.03
CA ILE A 32 -2.73 -12.26 5.37
C ILE A 32 -1.86 -12.09 4.12
N GLY A 33 -1.51 -10.85 3.81
CA GLY A 33 -0.74 -10.52 2.60
C GLY A 33 -1.56 -10.55 1.31
N GLU A 34 -2.88 -10.73 1.38
CA GLU A 34 -3.75 -10.67 0.20
C GLU A 34 -4.26 -9.25 -0.02
N ASP A 35 -3.75 -8.60 -1.08
CA ASP A 35 -4.08 -7.21 -1.43
C ASP A 35 -5.46 -7.09 -2.09
N CYS A 36 -5.92 -8.17 -2.74
CA CYS A 36 -7.19 -8.22 -3.48
C CYS A 36 -7.94 -9.53 -3.28
N ALA A 37 -9.26 -9.49 -3.46
CA ALA A 37 -10.04 -10.66 -3.81
C ALA A 37 -9.97 -10.90 -5.33
N LEU A 38 -9.79 -12.16 -5.76
CA LEU A 38 -9.77 -12.55 -7.17
C LEU A 38 -11.00 -13.41 -7.50
N PHE A 39 -11.62 -13.06 -8.62
CA PHE A 39 -12.82 -13.71 -9.12
C PHE A 39 -12.58 -14.24 -10.52
N SER A 40 -13.05 -15.48 -10.79
CA SER A 40 -13.02 -16.09 -12.12
C SER A 40 -14.39 -16.03 -12.78
N PHE A 41 -14.44 -15.50 -13.98
CA PHE A 41 -15.62 -15.48 -14.84
C PHE A 41 -15.30 -16.18 -16.18
N GLY A 42 -15.18 -17.51 -16.11
CA GLY A 42 -14.71 -18.30 -17.25
C GLY A 42 -13.23 -18.06 -17.53
N ASN A 43 -12.94 -17.44 -18.67
CA ASN A 43 -11.56 -17.13 -19.07
C ASN A 43 -11.06 -15.76 -18.59
N GLU A 44 -11.87 -15.02 -17.86
CA GLU A 44 -11.54 -13.69 -17.37
C GLU A 44 -11.35 -13.71 -15.85
N LEU A 45 -10.35 -12.98 -15.36
CA LEU A 45 -10.15 -12.75 -13.93
C LEU A 45 -10.39 -11.29 -13.59
N ALA A 46 -11.12 -11.06 -12.51
CA ALA A 46 -11.30 -9.75 -11.91
C ALA A 46 -10.60 -9.69 -10.55
N ALA A 47 -9.87 -8.60 -10.30
CA ALA A 47 -9.29 -8.27 -9.01
C ALA A 47 -10.09 -7.13 -8.39
N LEU A 48 -10.49 -7.28 -7.13
CA LEU A 48 -11.19 -6.26 -6.36
C LEU A 48 -10.45 -5.96 -5.07
N SER A 49 -10.21 -4.68 -4.83
CA SER A 49 -9.72 -4.18 -3.54
C SER A 49 -10.62 -3.08 -3.02
N THR A 50 -10.79 -3.01 -1.71
CA THR A 50 -11.57 -1.96 -1.05
C THR A 50 -10.81 -1.41 0.14
N SER A 51 -10.85 -0.09 0.31
CA SER A 51 -10.24 0.61 1.46
C SER A 51 -11.08 1.80 1.86
N SER A 52 -11.10 2.09 3.17
CA SER A 52 -11.82 3.24 3.72
C SER A 52 -10.83 4.22 4.33
N PHE A 53 -11.11 5.51 4.19
CA PHE A 53 -10.31 6.58 4.79
C PHE A 53 -11.15 7.83 5.10
N THR A 54 -10.62 8.66 5.98
CA THR A 54 -11.16 9.99 6.28
C THR A 54 -10.52 11.01 5.34
N VAL A 55 -11.31 11.91 4.74
CA VAL A 55 -10.81 13.00 3.92
C VAL A 55 -10.31 14.13 4.83
N PHE A 56 -9.00 14.35 4.87
CA PHE A 56 -8.37 15.43 5.63
C PHE A 56 -8.08 16.68 4.79
N GLY A 57 -8.10 16.57 3.44
CA GLY A 57 -7.86 17.64 2.48
C GLY A 57 -8.00 17.10 1.07
N GLU A 58 -8.35 17.96 0.13
CA GLU A 58 -8.54 17.60 -1.28
C GLU A 58 -7.23 17.07 -1.91
N GLU A 59 -6.10 17.65 -1.51
CA GLU A 59 -4.77 17.27 -1.98
C GLU A 59 -4.33 15.86 -1.57
N LEU A 60 -5.00 15.26 -0.58
CA LEU A 60 -4.72 13.88 -0.15
C LEU A 60 -5.63 12.85 -0.83
N LEU A 61 -6.58 13.29 -1.65
CA LEU A 61 -7.49 12.38 -2.35
C LEU A 61 -6.76 11.52 -3.39
N ALA A 62 -5.87 12.12 -4.18
CA ALA A 62 -5.10 11.42 -5.20
C ALA A 62 -4.22 10.28 -4.63
N PRO A 63 -3.38 10.50 -3.60
CA PRO A 63 -2.61 9.42 -3.02
C PRO A 63 -3.48 8.33 -2.36
N GLN A 64 -4.65 8.66 -1.85
CA GLN A 64 -5.57 7.66 -1.27
C GLN A 64 -6.22 6.79 -2.36
N ILE A 65 -6.61 7.37 -3.49
CA ILE A 65 -7.10 6.62 -4.65
C ILE A 65 -5.98 5.73 -5.21
N ALA A 66 -4.77 6.28 -5.39
CA ALA A 66 -3.61 5.53 -5.84
C ALA A 66 -3.30 4.32 -4.94
N ALA A 67 -3.40 4.47 -3.62
CA ALA A 67 -3.14 3.39 -2.67
C ALA A 67 -4.10 2.19 -2.88
N VAL A 68 -5.38 2.43 -3.16
CA VAL A 68 -6.33 1.33 -3.45
C VAL A 68 -6.08 0.70 -4.82
N MET A 69 -5.65 1.50 -5.80
CA MET A 69 -5.25 1.00 -7.12
C MET A 69 -3.97 0.16 -7.05
N ASN A 70 -3.04 0.53 -6.18
CA ASN A 70 -1.79 -0.21 -5.95
C ASN A 70 -2.06 -1.64 -5.50
N ASN A 71 -3.07 -1.88 -4.66
CA ASN A 71 -3.47 -3.23 -4.27
C ASN A 71 -3.83 -4.09 -5.49
N VAL A 72 -4.58 -3.52 -6.44
CA VAL A 72 -4.95 -4.22 -7.68
C VAL A 72 -3.71 -4.48 -8.55
N ALA A 73 -2.81 -3.50 -8.65
CA ALA A 73 -1.57 -3.65 -9.40
C ALA A 73 -0.64 -4.70 -8.75
N ALA A 74 -0.46 -4.66 -7.43
CA ALA A 74 0.32 -5.65 -6.68
C ALA A 74 -0.28 -7.05 -6.77
N ALA A 75 -1.59 -7.17 -6.99
CA ALA A 75 -2.27 -8.41 -7.36
C ALA A 75 -2.13 -8.78 -8.86
N GLY A 76 -1.30 -8.09 -9.69
CA GLY A 76 -1.09 -8.31 -11.13
C GLY A 76 -2.27 -7.89 -12.00
N GLY A 77 -3.17 -7.11 -11.42
CA GLY A 77 -4.31 -6.57 -12.14
C GLY A 77 -4.02 -5.20 -12.75
N SER A 78 -4.76 -4.86 -13.78
CA SER A 78 -4.84 -3.51 -14.34
C SER A 78 -6.10 -2.84 -13.83
N PRO A 79 -6.03 -1.77 -13.01
CA PRO A 79 -7.22 -1.04 -12.57
C PRO A 79 -8.06 -0.55 -13.75
N LEU A 80 -9.39 -0.63 -13.65
CA LEU A 80 -10.35 -0.25 -14.69
C LEU A 80 -11.36 0.77 -14.19
N ALA A 81 -11.90 0.54 -13.00
CA ALA A 81 -13.01 1.34 -12.50
C ALA A 81 -12.94 1.52 -10.99
N LEU A 82 -13.45 2.65 -10.52
CA LEU A 82 -13.59 3.02 -9.13
C LEU A 82 -15.07 3.15 -8.76
N LEU A 83 -15.48 2.52 -7.68
CA LEU A 83 -16.74 2.79 -6.99
C LEU A 83 -16.44 3.55 -5.68
N VAL A 84 -17.22 4.59 -5.39
CA VAL A 84 -17.04 5.44 -4.21
C VAL A 84 -18.28 5.38 -3.34
N SER A 85 -18.17 4.86 -2.13
CA SER A 85 -19.20 5.03 -1.11
C SER A 85 -18.79 6.16 -0.17
N ALA A 86 -19.60 7.22 -0.08
CA ALA A 86 -19.32 8.42 0.70
C ALA A 86 -20.32 8.56 1.85
N ILE A 87 -19.81 8.72 3.08
CA ILE A 87 -20.59 9.14 4.25
C ILE A 87 -20.14 10.55 4.59
N LEU A 88 -21.04 11.51 4.47
CA LEU A 88 -20.77 12.94 4.58
C LEU A 88 -21.37 13.51 5.85
N PRO A 89 -20.73 14.49 6.50
CA PRO A 89 -21.30 15.16 7.68
C PRO A 89 -22.54 15.98 7.30
N LYS A 90 -23.44 16.19 8.26
CA LYS A 90 -24.70 16.91 8.02
C LYS A 90 -24.50 18.40 7.70
N GLU A 91 -23.37 18.96 8.06
CA GLU A 91 -23.00 20.36 7.84
C GLU A 91 -22.36 20.61 6.46
N ILE A 92 -22.15 19.56 5.65
CA ILE A 92 -21.51 19.70 4.34
C ILE A 92 -22.41 20.45 3.36
N GLU A 93 -21.83 21.34 2.59
CA GLU A 93 -22.53 22.08 1.55
C GLU A 93 -22.46 21.35 0.19
N GLU A 94 -23.46 21.59 -0.66
CA GLU A 94 -23.49 21.01 -2.02
C GLU A 94 -22.28 21.40 -2.86
N SER A 95 -21.73 22.58 -2.63
CA SER A 95 -20.49 23.06 -3.27
C SER A 95 -19.28 22.18 -2.94
N GLU A 96 -19.17 21.71 -1.71
CA GLU A 96 -18.08 20.81 -1.25
C GLU A 96 -18.27 19.40 -1.83
N ILE A 97 -19.54 18.92 -1.92
CA ILE A 97 -19.84 17.64 -2.57
C ILE A 97 -19.43 17.67 -4.04
N LYS A 98 -19.74 18.77 -4.75
CA LYS A 98 -19.35 18.96 -6.16
C LYS A 98 -17.82 18.97 -6.32
N LYS A 99 -17.09 19.65 -5.44
CA LYS A 99 -15.63 19.67 -5.47
C LYS A 99 -15.03 18.28 -5.23
N LEU A 100 -15.55 17.56 -4.24
CA LEU A 100 -15.11 16.21 -3.94
C LEU A 100 -15.33 15.27 -5.15
N ALA A 101 -16.51 15.32 -5.75
CA ALA A 101 -16.83 14.50 -6.92
C ALA A 101 -15.97 14.88 -8.15
N ALA A 102 -15.76 16.17 -8.38
CA ALA A 102 -14.92 16.66 -9.46
C ALA A 102 -13.44 16.23 -9.26
N GLY A 103 -12.94 16.31 -8.04
CA GLY A 103 -11.59 15.84 -7.69
C GLY A 103 -11.41 14.34 -7.92
N VAL A 104 -12.40 13.52 -7.55
CA VAL A 104 -12.38 12.07 -7.84
C VAL A 104 -12.35 11.83 -9.35
N GLU A 105 -13.18 12.50 -10.13
CA GLU A 105 -13.24 12.35 -11.59
C GLU A 105 -11.93 12.78 -12.27
N GLU A 106 -11.38 13.93 -11.88
CA GLU A 106 -10.09 14.41 -12.39
C GLU A 106 -8.96 13.40 -12.14
N ILE A 107 -8.86 12.87 -10.93
CA ILE A 107 -7.85 11.87 -10.57
C ILE A 107 -8.06 10.58 -11.38
N CYS A 108 -9.30 10.09 -11.45
CA CYS A 108 -9.62 8.88 -12.21
C CYS A 108 -9.27 9.03 -13.69
N SER A 109 -9.62 10.17 -14.29
CA SER A 109 -9.31 10.49 -15.68
C SER A 109 -7.79 10.52 -15.94
N HIS A 110 -7.01 11.17 -15.06
CA HIS A 110 -5.55 11.18 -15.13
C HIS A 110 -4.92 9.78 -15.03
N MET A 111 -5.51 8.93 -14.19
CA MET A 111 -5.05 7.55 -13.99
C MET A 111 -5.59 6.56 -15.01
N GLY A 112 -6.42 7.02 -15.96
CA GLY A 112 -7.00 6.18 -17.03
C GLY A 112 -8.01 5.14 -16.52
N ILE A 113 -8.70 5.43 -15.41
CA ILE A 113 -9.80 4.61 -14.88
C ILE A 113 -11.10 5.38 -14.87
N GLN A 114 -12.23 4.68 -14.80
CA GLN A 114 -13.55 5.31 -14.76
C GLN A 114 -14.09 5.35 -13.32
N ALA A 115 -14.54 6.53 -12.87
CA ALA A 115 -15.43 6.61 -11.71
C ALA A 115 -16.81 6.06 -12.14
N ALA A 116 -17.12 4.82 -11.75
CA ALA A 116 -18.24 4.06 -12.31
C ALA A 116 -19.54 4.18 -11.49
N GLY A 117 -19.48 4.80 -10.30
CA GLY A 117 -20.64 4.98 -9.44
C GLY A 117 -20.32 4.79 -7.96
N GLY A 118 -21.34 4.46 -7.17
CA GLY A 118 -21.21 4.26 -5.73
C GLY A 118 -22.48 4.61 -4.98
N ASP A 119 -22.34 5.02 -3.73
CA ASP A 119 -23.41 5.47 -2.84
C ASP A 119 -22.98 6.73 -2.11
N THR A 120 -23.90 7.67 -1.89
CA THR A 120 -23.61 8.91 -1.15
C THR A 120 -24.73 9.21 -0.18
N ARG A 121 -24.40 9.40 1.10
CA ARG A 121 -25.39 9.69 2.13
C ARG A 121 -24.87 10.68 3.18
N ILE A 122 -25.77 11.42 3.77
CA ILE A 122 -25.51 12.30 4.90
C ILE A 122 -25.69 11.51 6.21
N SER A 123 -24.79 11.73 7.17
CA SER A 123 -24.87 11.09 8.48
C SER A 123 -24.51 12.07 9.61
N PRO A 124 -25.28 12.09 10.70
CA PRO A 124 -24.94 12.90 11.88
C PRO A 124 -23.81 12.28 12.72
N TRP A 125 -23.35 11.07 12.37
CA TRP A 125 -22.36 10.33 13.13
C TRP A 125 -20.93 10.54 12.65
N VAL A 126 -20.72 11.30 11.58
CA VAL A 126 -19.40 11.65 11.06
C VAL A 126 -19.19 13.15 11.10
N THR A 127 -17.97 13.58 11.43
CA THR A 127 -17.59 15.00 11.49
C THR A 127 -16.77 15.43 10.27
N ARG A 128 -16.28 14.46 9.49
CA ARG A 128 -15.54 14.65 8.24
C ARG A 128 -16.03 13.64 7.21
N PRO A 129 -15.91 13.92 5.90
CA PRO A 129 -16.22 12.96 4.87
C PRO A 129 -15.44 11.66 5.08
N GLN A 130 -16.16 10.53 5.04
CA GLN A 130 -15.59 9.18 5.06
C GLN A 130 -15.82 8.57 3.69
N LEU A 131 -14.75 8.16 3.01
CA LEU A 131 -14.83 7.50 1.72
C LEU A 131 -14.43 6.05 1.85
N THR A 132 -15.20 5.17 1.23
CA THR A 132 -14.80 3.79 0.94
C THR A 132 -14.67 3.66 -0.56
N LEU A 133 -13.46 3.38 -1.00
CA LEU A 133 -13.10 3.19 -2.40
C LEU A 133 -13.04 1.70 -2.71
N THR A 134 -13.67 1.29 -3.79
CA THR A 134 -13.56 -0.07 -4.32
C THR A 134 -13.06 0.01 -5.75
N VAL A 135 -11.87 -0.53 -5.99
CA VAL A 135 -11.27 -0.61 -7.32
C VAL A 135 -11.52 -2.00 -7.90
N LEU A 136 -12.08 -2.02 -9.10
CA LEU A 136 -12.15 -3.18 -9.96
C LEU A 136 -11.02 -3.12 -10.98
N GLY A 137 -10.29 -4.22 -11.14
CA GLY A 137 -9.28 -4.40 -12.18
C GLY A 137 -9.42 -5.71 -12.92
N LYS A 138 -8.84 -5.77 -14.11
CA LYS A 138 -8.69 -6.99 -14.90
C LYS A 138 -7.35 -7.63 -14.56
N ALA A 139 -7.35 -8.88 -14.12
CA ALA A 139 -6.14 -9.65 -13.86
C ALA A 139 -5.83 -10.60 -15.02
N VAL A 140 -4.56 -10.92 -15.24
CA VAL A 140 -4.12 -11.82 -16.32
C VAL A 140 -4.11 -13.25 -15.80
N GLN A 141 -4.82 -14.14 -16.48
CA GLN A 141 -5.07 -15.51 -16.05
C GLN A 141 -3.83 -16.41 -16.06
N GLU A 142 -2.90 -16.20 -17.00
CA GLU A 142 -1.80 -17.14 -17.27
C GLU A 142 -0.64 -17.07 -16.27
N ARG A 143 -0.55 -16.01 -15.49
CA ARG A 143 0.46 -15.81 -14.43
C ARG A 143 -0.14 -15.03 -13.29
N GLY A 144 -1.24 -15.55 -12.74
CA GLY A 144 -1.69 -15.04 -11.45
C GLY A 144 -0.49 -14.97 -10.52
N ILE A 145 -0.43 -13.96 -9.64
CA ILE A 145 0.67 -13.74 -8.69
C ILE A 145 0.72 -14.86 -7.64
N SER A 146 0.60 -16.06 -8.07
CA SER A 146 0.96 -17.28 -7.36
C SER A 146 2.09 -17.96 -8.14
N GLY A 147 3.14 -17.18 -8.44
CA GLY A 147 4.39 -17.79 -8.83
C GLY A 147 4.83 -18.75 -7.73
N GLU A 148 5.55 -19.81 -8.08
CA GLU A 148 6.13 -20.69 -7.07
C GLU A 148 7.18 -19.90 -6.28
N PHE A 149 6.83 -19.58 -5.05
CA PHE A 149 7.79 -19.03 -4.12
C PHE A 149 8.81 -20.10 -3.73
N ARG A 150 10.07 -19.77 -3.84
CA ARG A 150 11.19 -20.67 -3.56
C ARG A 150 12.22 -19.98 -2.70
N SER A 151 12.98 -20.76 -1.95
CA SER A 151 14.17 -20.26 -1.25
C SER A 151 15.23 -19.79 -2.25
N GLY A 152 15.92 -18.72 -1.93
CA GLY A 152 17.01 -18.15 -2.71
C GLY A 152 16.60 -17.13 -3.76
N GLN A 153 15.29 -16.79 -3.87
CA GLN A 153 14.82 -15.72 -4.73
C GLN A 153 15.18 -14.35 -4.15
N ASP A 154 15.47 -13.39 -5.02
CA ASP A 154 15.74 -12.02 -4.62
C ASP A 154 14.46 -11.32 -4.20
N VAL A 155 14.56 -10.50 -3.13
CA VAL A 155 13.51 -9.59 -2.68
C VAL A 155 13.90 -8.18 -3.10
N ILE A 156 13.08 -7.56 -3.93
CA ILE A 156 13.30 -6.22 -4.50
C ILE A 156 12.33 -5.24 -3.86
N MET A 157 12.83 -4.03 -3.59
CA MET A 157 12.03 -2.88 -3.17
C MET A 157 12.17 -1.78 -4.22
N THR A 158 11.05 -1.13 -4.59
CA THR A 158 11.06 0.04 -5.46
C THR A 158 10.93 1.32 -4.65
N LYS A 159 11.44 2.44 -5.17
CA LYS A 159 11.40 3.78 -4.57
C LYS A 159 11.89 3.78 -3.11
N ALA A 160 11.26 4.58 -2.24
CA ALA A 160 11.66 4.72 -0.84
C ALA A 160 10.52 4.35 0.11
N LEU A 161 10.87 3.88 1.31
CA LEU A 161 9.88 3.58 2.34
C LEU A 161 9.24 4.86 2.91
N GLY A 162 8.02 4.72 3.44
CA GLY A 162 7.34 5.76 4.20
C GLY A 162 6.86 6.98 3.40
N LEU A 163 6.81 6.94 2.06
CA LEU A 163 6.51 8.13 1.23
C LEU A 163 5.15 8.75 1.56
N LEU A 164 4.08 7.97 1.57
CA LEU A 164 2.75 8.52 1.85
C LEU A 164 2.64 9.00 3.29
N GLY A 165 3.13 8.23 4.25
CA GLY A 165 3.10 8.62 5.66
C GLY A 165 3.88 9.91 5.91
N THR A 166 5.05 10.06 5.30
CA THR A 166 5.87 11.28 5.37
C THR A 166 5.11 12.48 4.80
N ALA A 167 4.47 12.32 3.63
CA ALA A 167 3.70 13.40 3.01
C ALA A 167 2.50 13.82 3.88
N LEU A 168 1.80 12.85 4.48
CA LEU A 168 0.68 13.11 5.38
C LEU A 168 1.14 13.87 6.63
N LEU A 169 2.22 13.42 7.28
CA LEU A 169 2.78 14.06 8.47
C LEU A 169 3.31 15.47 8.16
N ALA A 170 4.02 15.65 7.04
CA ALA A 170 4.53 16.95 6.61
C ALA A 170 3.41 17.99 6.46
N ARG A 171 2.22 17.58 6.00
CA ARG A 171 1.06 18.46 5.84
C ARG A 171 0.31 18.68 7.16
N GLN A 172 -0.05 17.59 7.85
CA GLN A 172 -0.91 17.65 9.02
C GLN A 172 -0.21 18.16 10.30
N LYS A 173 1.09 17.97 10.42
CA LYS A 173 1.91 18.39 11.57
C LYS A 173 2.85 19.55 11.23
N ARG A 174 2.59 20.28 10.14
CA ARG A 174 3.44 21.36 9.64
C ARG A 174 3.85 22.35 10.74
N GLU A 175 2.92 22.85 11.52
CA GLU A 175 3.19 23.84 12.59
C GLU A 175 4.15 23.31 13.67
N ILE A 176 4.11 22.00 13.93
CA ILE A 176 5.00 21.35 14.89
C ILE A 176 6.38 21.17 14.27
N LEU A 177 6.42 20.73 13.01
CA LEU A 177 7.65 20.45 12.28
C LEU A 177 8.47 21.73 12.00
N GLU A 178 7.82 22.83 11.65
CA GLU A 178 8.49 24.13 11.40
C GLU A 178 9.24 24.69 12.62
N LYS A 179 8.97 24.19 13.82
CA LYS A 179 9.73 24.54 15.01
C LYS A 179 11.09 23.82 15.08
N ARG A 180 11.32 22.79 14.26
CA ARG A 180 12.51 21.92 14.32
C ARG A 180 13.20 21.76 12.98
N LEU A 181 12.44 21.86 11.88
CA LEU A 181 12.91 21.56 10.53
C LEU A 181 12.72 22.75 9.59
N PRO A 182 13.59 22.92 8.57
CA PRO A 182 13.41 23.94 7.56
C PRO A 182 12.11 23.73 6.75
N SER A 183 11.39 24.82 6.45
CA SER A 183 10.15 24.77 5.65
C SER A 183 10.35 24.08 4.29
N ARG A 184 11.50 24.29 3.65
CA ARG A 184 11.85 23.63 2.38
C ARG A 184 11.83 22.12 2.48
N LEU A 185 12.39 21.54 3.55
CA LEU A 185 12.39 20.09 3.75
C LEU A 185 10.96 19.56 3.93
N ILE A 186 10.12 20.30 4.67
CA ILE A 186 8.70 19.96 4.87
C ILE A 186 7.93 20.01 3.54
N ASP A 187 8.23 21.00 2.68
CA ASP A 187 7.60 21.13 1.36
C ASP A 187 8.01 19.98 0.43
N GLU A 188 9.29 19.61 0.42
CA GLU A 188 9.82 18.46 -0.34
C GLU A 188 9.14 17.17 0.13
N ALA A 189 9.04 16.95 1.45
CA ALA A 189 8.35 15.81 2.03
C ALA A 189 6.85 15.77 1.67
N ALA A 190 6.16 16.90 1.70
CA ALA A 190 4.76 17.00 1.30
C ALA A 190 4.54 16.62 -0.19
N GLY A 191 5.57 16.84 -1.02
CA GLY A 191 5.58 16.46 -2.44
C GLY A 191 5.60 14.97 -2.70
N PHE A 192 5.99 14.12 -1.74
CA PHE A 192 6.03 12.66 -1.89
C PHE A 192 4.65 12.04 -2.18
N ALA A 193 3.57 12.75 -1.90
CA ALA A 193 2.22 12.34 -2.27
C ALA A 193 2.05 12.07 -3.78
N SER A 194 2.86 12.68 -4.63
CA SER A 194 2.84 12.46 -6.08
C SER A 194 3.51 11.15 -6.52
N GLU A 195 4.28 10.50 -5.63
CA GLU A 195 5.06 9.31 -5.93
C GLU A 195 4.38 7.99 -5.47
N VAL A 196 3.14 8.08 -4.97
CA VAL A 196 2.45 6.96 -4.30
C VAL A 196 2.01 5.85 -5.27
N CYS A 197 1.83 6.14 -6.55
CA CYS A 197 1.37 5.16 -7.54
C CYS A 197 2.48 4.13 -7.85
N VAL A 198 2.16 2.81 -7.78
CA VAL A 198 3.08 1.70 -8.13
C VAL A 198 2.61 0.88 -9.33
N ILE A 199 1.62 1.36 -10.08
CA ILE A 199 1.09 0.67 -11.27
C ILE A 199 2.20 0.44 -12.32
N PRO A 200 3.06 1.43 -12.65
CA PRO A 200 4.14 1.22 -13.60
C PRO A 200 5.12 0.13 -13.15
N GLU A 201 5.52 0.15 -11.88
CA GLU A 201 6.42 -0.85 -11.28
C GLU A 201 5.84 -2.26 -11.36
N ALA A 202 4.58 -2.40 -10.97
CA ALA A 202 3.88 -3.67 -11.01
C ALA A 202 3.77 -4.23 -12.45
N ALA A 203 3.49 -3.35 -13.42
CA ALA A 203 3.41 -3.74 -14.83
C ALA A 203 4.77 -4.24 -15.38
N ILE A 204 5.89 -3.61 -15.00
CA ILE A 204 7.24 -4.03 -15.36
C ILE A 204 7.57 -5.35 -14.67
N ALA A 205 7.30 -5.47 -13.39
CA ALA A 205 7.54 -6.67 -12.60
C ALA A 205 6.78 -7.88 -13.17
N MET A 206 5.51 -7.71 -13.53
CA MET A 206 4.71 -8.76 -14.18
C MET A 206 5.34 -9.24 -15.50
N LYS A 207 5.79 -8.32 -16.34
CA LYS A 207 6.48 -8.68 -17.62
C LYS A 207 7.80 -9.41 -17.38
N SER A 208 8.47 -9.10 -16.26
CA SER A 208 9.73 -9.73 -15.87
C SER A 208 9.55 -11.13 -15.25
N GLY A 209 8.32 -11.57 -15.01
CA GLY A 209 8.01 -12.90 -14.50
C GLY A 209 8.34 -13.06 -13.02
N VAL A 210 7.91 -12.10 -12.20
CA VAL A 210 8.03 -12.17 -10.73
C VAL A 210 7.17 -13.31 -10.17
N SER A 211 7.62 -13.90 -9.07
CA SER A 211 6.88 -14.93 -8.33
C SER A 211 5.76 -14.33 -7.47
N GLY A 212 5.95 -13.10 -7.01
CA GLY A 212 4.95 -12.39 -6.23
C GLY A 212 5.30 -10.93 -6.06
N MET A 213 4.27 -10.15 -5.73
CA MET A 213 4.36 -8.73 -5.39
C MET A 213 3.49 -8.42 -4.18
N HIS A 214 3.80 -7.32 -3.51
CA HIS A 214 3.02 -6.77 -2.42
C HIS A 214 3.28 -5.26 -2.32
N ASP A 215 2.23 -4.45 -2.20
CA ASP A 215 2.42 -3.03 -2.00
C ASP A 215 2.79 -2.71 -0.56
N VAL A 216 3.68 -1.75 -0.37
CA VAL A 216 4.06 -1.29 0.97
C VAL A 216 3.05 -0.24 1.39
N SER A 217 2.15 -0.60 2.30
CA SER A 217 1.06 0.26 2.74
C SER A 217 1.06 0.47 4.27
N ARG A 218 -0.05 0.27 4.95
CA ARG A 218 -0.19 0.46 6.40
C ARG A 218 0.72 -0.48 7.19
N GLY A 219 1.38 0.06 8.22
CA GLY A 219 2.38 -0.65 9.01
C GLY A 219 3.77 -0.71 8.35
N GLY A 220 3.94 0.01 7.23
CA GLY A 220 5.22 0.24 6.58
C GLY A 220 5.87 -1.00 5.99
N ILE A 221 7.21 -0.88 5.78
CA ILE A 221 7.99 -1.94 5.15
C ILE A 221 8.05 -3.21 6.01
N PHE A 222 8.04 -3.08 7.34
CA PHE A 222 8.07 -4.24 8.23
C PHE A 222 6.78 -5.07 8.12
N ALA A 223 5.62 -4.42 8.07
CA ALA A 223 4.36 -5.12 7.85
C ALA A 223 4.31 -5.77 6.46
N ALA A 224 4.72 -5.07 5.42
CA ALA A 224 4.72 -5.58 4.05
C ALA A 224 5.64 -6.80 3.89
N LEU A 225 6.85 -6.77 4.46
CA LEU A 225 7.77 -7.91 4.46
C LEU A 225 7.19 -9.11 5.21
N TRP A 226 6.57 -8.88 6.36
CA TRP A 226 5.89 -9.93 7.12
C TRP A 226 4.75 -10.55 6.30
N GLU A 227 3.86 -9.71 5.77
CA GLU A 227 2.67 -10.13 5.03
C GLU A 227 3.07 -10.90 3.75
N LEU A 228 4.08 -10.43 3.01
CA LEU A 228 4.63 -11.09 1.83
C LEU A 228 5.21 -12.48 2.16
N ALA A 229 5.98 -12.58 3.26
CA ALA A 229 6.56 -13.85 3.69
C ALA A 229 5.49 -14.86 4.15
N GLU A 230 4.46 -14.41 4.88
CA GLU A 230 3.34 -15.25 5.29
C GLU A 230 2.54 -15.77 4.10
N LYS A 231 2.26 -14.89 3.11
CA LYS A 231 1.60 -15.25 1.85
C LYS A 231 2.41 -16.28 1.06
N ALA A 232 3.71 -16.03 0.93
CA ALA A 232 4.63 -16.89 0.18
C ALA A 232 4.96 -18.21 0.91
N GLY A 233 4.75 -18.28 2.23
CA GLY A 233 5.10 -19.45 3.04
C GLY A 233 6.60 -19.68 3.17
N VAL A 234 7.43 -18.65 2.98
CA VAL A 234 8.90 -18.66 3.04
C VAL A 234 9.42 -17.81 4.19
N GLY A 235 10.69 -17.96 4.53
CA GLY A 235 11.40 -16.99 5.37
C GLY A 235 12.04 -15.88 4.54
N LEU A 236 12.57 -14.87 5.22
CA LEU A 236 13.27 -13.74 4.61
C LEU A 236 14.58 -13.46 5.35
N GLU A 237 15.58 -13.05 4.59
CA GLU A 237 16.80 -12.42 5.11
C GLU A 237 16.98 -11.07 4.42
N ILE A 238 16.78 -9.97 5.15
CA ILE A 238 16.73 -8.60 4.63
C ILE A 238 17.89 -7.78 5.20
N ASP A 239 18.66 -7.14 4.35
CA ASP A 239 19.71 -6.21 4.72
C ASP A 239 19.12 -4.80 4.93
N MET A 240 19.05 -4.37 6.19
CA MET A 240 18.49 -3.07 6.59
C MET A 240 19.20 -1.88 5.93
N LYS A 241 20.49 -2.00 5.60
CA LYS A 241 21.26 -0.93 4.93
C LYS A 241 20.87 -0.72 3.48
N ARG A 242 20.19 -1.70 2.86
CA ARG A 242 19.71 -1.61 1.50
C ARG A 242 18.31 -1.04 1.38
N LEU A 243 17.61 -0.85 2.51
CA LEU A 243 16.31 -0.22 2.49
C LEU A 243 16.45 1.26 2.11
N LEU A 244 15.84 1.64 1.00
CA LEU A 244 15.86 3.03 0.54
C LEU A 244 14.95 3.88 1.42
N VAL A 245 15.53 4.89 2.05
CA VAL A 245 14.81 5.89 2.86
C VAL A 245 15.31 7.28 2.49
N ARG A 246 14.41 8.23 2.36
CA ARG A 246 14.76 9.63 2.06
C ARG A 246 15.11 10.38 3.34
N GLN A 247 15.97 11.39 3.21
CA GLN A 247 16.38 12.24 4.35
C GLN A 247 15.16 12.89 5.00
N GLU A 248 14.22 13.39 4.21
CA GLU A 248 13.00 14.04 4.68
C GLU A 248 12.17 13.10 5.55
N THR A 249 12.09 11.82 5.18
CA THR A 249 11.41 10.79 5.98
C THR A 249 12.10 10.63 7.33
N ILE A 250 13.44 10.53 7.34
CA ILE A 250 14.22 10.37 8.57
C ILE A 250 14.01 11.57 9.50
N GLU A 251 14.20 12.80 8.99
CA GLU A 251 14.08 14.02 9.77
C GLU A 251 12.68 14.21 10.37
N ILE A 252 11.62 13.96 9.57
CA ILE A 252 10.25 14.09 10.04
C ILE A 252 9.92 13.04 11.09
N THR A 253 10.30 11.78 10.85
CA THR A 253 10.03 10.71 11.81
C THR A 253 10.81 10.89 13.10
N GLU A 254 12.07 11.33 13.03
CA GLU A 254 12.86 11.66 14.22
C GLU A 254 12.26 12.84 15.01
N ALA A 255 11.84 13.91 14.31
CA ALA A 255 11.21 15.06 14.96
C ALA A 255 9.92 14.70 15.70
N LEU A 256 9.20 13.67 15.24
CA LEU A 256 7.93 13.22 15.83
C LEU A 256 8.07 11.96 16.71
N GLY A 257 9.26 11.35 16.79
CA GLY A 257 9.52 10.14 17.58
C GLY A 257 8.85 8.89 17.00
N ILE A 258 8.79 8.78 15.66
CA ILE A 258 8.13 7.70 14.91
C ILE A 258 9.20 6.77 14.31
N ASN A 259 8.90 5.47 14.24
CA ASN A 259 9.74 4.52 13.52
C ASN A 259 9.49 4.62 11.99
N PRO A 260 10.46 5.04 11.15
CA PRO A 260 10.26 5.18 9.71
C PRO A 260 9.93 3.86 9.01
N TYR A 261 10.36 2.73 9.54
CA TYR A 261 10.11 1.40 8.96
C TYR A 261 8.68 0.90 9.17
N GLU A 262 7.96 1.46 10.13
CA GLU A 262 6.55 1.15 10.43
C GLU A 262 5.59 2.22 9.87
N LEU A 263 6.15 3.34 9.38
CA LEU A 263 5.37 4.43 8.79
C LEU A 263 4.70 3.98 7.49
N HIS A 264 3.45 4.39 7.28
CA HIS A 264 2.66 4.07 6.09
C HIS A 264 3.47 4.27 4.80
N GLY A 265 3.72 3.17 4.09
CA GLY A 265 4.59 3.14 2.92
C GLY A 265 4.02 3.95 1.75
N GLY A 266 2.99 3.47 1.13
CA GLY A 266 2.35 4.01 -0.08
C GLY A 266 3.35 4.55 -1.11
N GLY A 267 3.47 3.88 -2.25
CA GLY A 267 4.42 4.28 -3.29
C GLY A 267 5.64 3.36 -3.44
N SER A 268 5.84 2.41 -2.55
CA SER A 268 6.86 1.37 -2.67
C SER A 268 6.21 0.02 -2.95
N LEU A 269 6.83 -0.77 -3.81
CA LEU A 269 6.40 -2.13 -4.16
C LEU A 269 7.50 -3.12 -3.75
N LEU A 270 7.11 -4.22 -3.12
CA LEU A 270 7.95 -5.40 -2.94
C LEU A 270 7.70 -6.39 -4.06
N ALA A 271 8.76 -6.99 -4.59
CA ALA A 271 8.68 -8.06 -5.58
C ALA A 271 9.64 -9.20 -5.22
N ILE A 272 9.25 -10.44 -5.53
CA ILE A 272 10.08 -11.62 -5.37
C ILE A 272 10.30 -12.25 -6.75
N CYS A 273 11.55 -12.49 -7.15
CA CYS A 273 11.89 -13.17 -8.41
C CYS A 273 13.25 -13.83 -8.37
N ASP A 274 13.51 -14.70 -9.38
CA ASP A 274 14.79 -15.41 -9.51
C ASP A 274 15.92 -14.52 -10.04
N ARG A 275 15.59 -13.46 -10.78
CA ARG A 275 16.55 -12.58 -11.45
C ARG A 275 16.32 -11.12 -11.08
N GLY A 276 16.56 -10.80 -9.79
CA GLY A 276 16.32 -9.46 -9.25
C GLY A 276 17.12 -8.37 -9.96
N SER A 277 18.36 -8.64 -10.35
CA SER A 277 19.19 -7.66 -11.07
C SER A 277 18.60 -7.27 -12.43
N ASP A 278 17.99 -8.21 -13.17
CA ASP A 278 17.36 -7.91 -14.44
C ASP A 278 16.14 -7.02 -14.25
N LEU A 279 15.34 -7.27 -13.19
CA LEU A 279 14.19 -6.44 -12.85
C LEU A 279 14.61 -5.03 -12.44
N VAL A 280 15.65 -4.90 -11.61
CA VAL A 280 16.19 -3.59 -11.20
C VAL A 280 16.62 -2.79 -12.43
N ILE A 281 17.37 -3.37 -13.36
CA ILE A 281 17.80 -2.71 -14.61
C ILE A 281 16.58 -2.25 -15.44
N GLN A 282 15.51 -3.04 -15.51
CA GLN A 282 14.31 -2.65 -16.26
C GLN A 282 13.57 -1.49 -15.61
N LEU A 283 13.47 -1.49 -14.29
CA LEU A 283 12.86 -0.40 -13.52
C LEU A 283 13.67 0.90 -13.65
N GLU A 284 15.00 0.81 -13.55
CA GLU A 284 15.89 1.97 -13.71
C GLU A 284 15.81 2.62 -15.10
N LYS A 285 15.59 1.85 -16.16
CA LYS A 285 15.37 2.38 -17.51
C LYS A 285 14.14 3.27 -17.62
N GLU A 286 13.14 3.02 -16.77
CA GLU A 286 11.92 3.82 -16.67
C GLU A 286 12.03 4.89 -15.56
N ASN A 287 13.26 5.16 -15.07
CA ASN A 287 13.54 6.09 -13.98
C ASN A 287 12.85 5.73 -12.64
N ILE A 288 12.62 4.45 -12.40
CA ILE A 288 12.05 3.94 -11.15
C ILE A 288 13.20 3.36 -10.31
N PRO A 289 13.60 4.01 -9.21
CA PRO A 289 14.62 3.49 -8.32
C PRO A 289 14.20 2.13 -7.76
N ALA A 290 15.09 1.16 -7.80
CA ALA A 290 14.85 -0.16 -7.25
C ALA A 290 16.13 -0.79 -6.72
N VAL A 291 16.02 -1.65 -5.72
CA VAL A 291 17.16 -2.30 -5.10
C VAL A 291 16.80 -3.70 -4.61
N ILE A 292 17.75 -4.64 -4.72
CA ILE A 292 17.63 -5.94 -4.05
C ILE A 292 17.96 -5.74 -2.58
N ILE A 293 16.95 -5.92 -1.73
CA ILE A 293 17.05 -5.71 -0.28
C ILE A 293 17.38 -6.98 0.49
N GLY A 294 17.27 -8.15 -0.12
CA GLY A 294 17.51 -9.43 0.54
C GLY A 294 17.06 -10.62 -0.30
N ARG A 295 16.83 -11.74 0.38
CA ARG A 295 16.44 -13.00 -0.25
C ARG A 295 15.41 -13.77 0.57
N THR A 296 14.67 -14.61 -0.12
CA THR A 296 13.83 -15.63 0.51
C THR A 296 14.66 -16.79 1.06
N THR A 297 14.22 -17.39 2.16
CA THR A 297 14.89 -18.53 2.79
C THR A 297 13.97 -19.76 2.91
N ALA A 298 14.54 -20.95 3.11
CA ALA A 298 13.78 -22.18 3.22
C ALA A 298 13.09 -22.36 4.57
N ASP A 299 13.63 -21.73 5.62
CA ASP A 299 12.99 -21.67 6.92
C ASP A 299 11.90 -20.60 6.94
N LYS A 300 11.12 -20.54 8.01
CA LYS A 300 10.06 -19.53 8.15
C LYS A 300 10.48 -18.29 8.92
N ALA A 301 11.77 -18.18 9.27
CA ALA A 301 12.30 -17.05 10.01
C ALA A 301 12.33 -15.80 9.11
N LYS A 302 11.97 -14.67 9.65
CA LYS A 302 12.04 -13.38 9.00
C LYS A 302 13.13 -12.57 9.69
N VAL A 303 14.32 -12.57 9.08
CA VAL A 303 15.54 -12.03 9.67
C VAL A 303 15.85 -10.67 9.06
N LEU A 304 16.12 -9.71 9.90
CA LEU A 304 16.65 -8.40 9.55
C LEU A 304 18.14 -8.36 9.92
N LEU A 305 18.99 -8.04 8.96
CA LEU A 305 20.44 -7.92 9.14
C LEU A 305 20.79 -6.43 9.26
N ASN A 306 21.39 -6.05 10.37
CA ASN A 306 21.99 -4.73 10.56
C ASN A 306 23.49 -4.91 10.90
N GLN A 307 24.34 -4.87 9.88
CA GLN A 307 25.75 -5.24 9.97
C GLN A 307 25.93 -6.70 10.41
N GLU A 308 26.54 -6.93 11.58
CA GLU A 308 26.73 -8.25 12.16
C GLU A 308 25.57 -8.69 13.08
N GLU A 309 24.66 -7.76 13.40
CA GLU A 309 23.51 -8.03 14.25
C GLU A 309 22.36 -8.63 13.45
N LYS A 310 21.77 -9.67 14.03
CA LYS A 310 20.54 -10.31 13.51
C LYS A 310 19.39 -10.00 14.44
N CYS A 311 18.35 -9.39 13.87
CA CYS A 311 17.07 -9.21 14.54
C CYS A 311 16.00 -10.02 13.84
N TYR A 312 14.97 -10.42 14.58
CA TYR A 312 13.80 -11.06 13.97
C TYR A 312 12.72 -10.01 13.77
N LEU A 313 12.10 -10.06 12.60
CA LEU A 313 10.94 -9.22 12.31
C LEU A 313 9.77 -9.71 13.17
N ASP A 314 9.23 -8.82 13.98
CA ASP A 314 8.05 -9.09 14.78
C ASP A 314 6.76 -9.02 13.96
N ARG A 315 5.72 -9.68 14.47
CA ARG A 315 4.38 -9.57 13.88
C ARG A 315 3.89 -8.13 13.99
N PRO A 316 3.42 -7.52 12.88
CA PRO A 316 2.94 -6.14 12.88
C PRO A 316 1.86 -5.90 13.94
N ALA A 317 2.05 -4.88 14.75
CA ALA A 317 1.13 -4.53 15.85
C ALA A 317 -0.10 -3.74 15.37
N GLY A 318 -0.03 -3.08 14.26
CA GLY A 318 -1.03 -2.17 13.70
C GLY A 318 -0.35 -0.92 13.13
N ASP A 319 -1.14 0.01 12.62
CA ASP A 319 -0.68 1.28 12.06
C ASP A 319 -1.05 2.41 13.04
N ASP A 320 -0.05 3.09 13.56
CA ASP A 320 -0.24 4.21 14.50
C ASP A 320 -0.44 5.57 13.77
N LEU A 321 -0.40 5.60 12.43
CA LEU A 321 -0.51 6.84 11.66
C LEU A 321 -1.81 7.60 11.96
N GLU A 322 -2.94 6.91 12.12
CA GLU A 322 -4.21 7.56 12.45
C GLU A 322 -4.16 8.25 13.81
N GLU A 323 -3.51 7.65 14.82
CA GLU A 323 -3.28 8.30 16.13
C GLU A 323 -2.42 9.56 16.01
N LEU A 324 -1.46 9.55 15.07
CA LEU A 324 -0.56 10.67 14.84
C LEU A 324 -1.22 11.81 14.04
N LEU A 325 -2.21 11.51 13.22
CA LEU A 325 -2.92 12.51 12.42
C LEU A 325 -4.01 13.26 13.23
N TYR A 326 -4.49 12.67 14.32
CA TYR A 326 -5.42 13.31 15.27
C TYR A 326 -4.67 14.08 16.35
#